data_092844b90ddf90584137cd9c43141a24
#
_entry.id   092844b90ddf90584137cd9c43141a24
#
_cell.length_a   1.000
_cell.length_b   1.000
_cell.length_c   1.000
_cell.angle_alpha   90.00
_cell.angle_beta   90.00
_cell.angle_gamma   90.00
#
_symmetry.space_group_name_H-M   'P 1'
#
loop_
_entity.id
_entity.type
_entity.pdbx_description
1 polymer ?
#
loop_
_entity_poly.entity_id
_entity_poly.type
_entity_poly.pdbx_seq_one_letter_code
_entity_poly.pdbx_strand_id
1 'polypeptide(L)'
;TPKPSSAASDVYKRQTAPSVVYKIHLTDGTVMELYNPVDMPDPVRIDHIEEPWIKATILVPDEYLGSVLKLCEDRRGVQENLTYAGSRAMLVYKLPLNEVVFDFYDRLKSVSRGYASFDYHIDNYQEGDVVKLAILVNGDPVDALSMMVHRAKAESRGRALCVKLKELIPQQLFKIAVQAAIGGKVIARETISALRKDVTAKCYGGDITRKRKLLEKQ
;
A
#
# COMPACT_ATOMS: atom_id res chain seq x y z
N THR A 1 -27.53 -19.89 -38.42
CA THR A 1 -27.34 -19.98 -36.94
C THR A 1 -26.55 -18.76 -36.50
N PRO A 2 -27.13 -17.86 -35.69
CA PRO A 2 -26.42 -16.71 -35.19
C PRO A 2 -25.37 -17.17 -34.18
N LYS A 3 -24.11 -16.68 -34.33
CA LYS A 3 -23.06 -16.84 -33.32
C LYS A 3 -23.53 -16.20 -32.02
N PRO A 4 -23.34 -16.86 -30.86
CA PRO A 4 -23.59 -16.21 -29.59
C PRO A 4 -22.63 -15.02 -29.48
N SER A 5 -23.20 -13.85 -29.26
CA SER A 5 -22.45 -12.63 -29.04
C SER A 5 -21.60 -12.80 -27.75
N SER A 6 -20.31 -12.54 -27.87
CA SER A 6 -19.35 -12.55 -26.76
C SER A 6 -19.52 -11.40 -25.74
N ALA A 7 -20.74 -10.91 -25.57
CA ALA A 7 -21.08 -9.82 -24.67
C ALA A 7 -21.15 -10.22 -23.17
N ALA A 8 -20.76 -11.44 -22.83
CA ALA A 8 -20.85 -11.94 -21.45
C ALA A 8 -19.52 -11.99 -20.70
N SER A 9 -18.44 -11.39 -21.21
CA SER A 9 -17.13 -11.49 -20.57
C SER A 9 -16.43 -10.18 -20.20
N ASP A 10 -17.12 -9.07 -20.21
CA ASP A 10 -16.61 -7.87 -19.56
C ASP A 10 -16.84 -7.91 -18.04
N VAL A 11 -16.36 -9.00 -17.43
CA VAL A 11 -16.10 -8.99 -16.00
C VAL A 11 -14.91 -8.06 -15.80
N TYR A 12 -15.15 -6.86 -15.29
CA TYR A 12 -14.11 -5.95 -14.84
C TYR A 12 -13.25 -6.68 -13.80
N LYS A 13 -12.12 -7.20 -14.23
CA LYS A 13 -11.12 -7.75 -13.32
C LYS A 13 -10.50 -6.58 -12.57
N ARG A 14 -10.97 -6.33 -11.36
CA ARG A 14 -10.30 -5.39 -10.44
C ARG A 14 -9.11 -6.11 -9.85
N GLN A 15 -7.91 -5.70 -10.23
CA GLN A 15 -6.69 -6.16 -9.61
C GLN A 15 -6.36 -5.21 -8.47
N THR A 16 -6.27 -5.74 -7.27
CA THR A 16 -5.74 -5.05 -6.10
C THR A 16 -4.26 -5.34 -5.96
N ALA A 17 -3.54 -4.48 -5.23
CA ALA A 17 -2.17 -4.77 -4.85
C ALA A 17 -2.11 -6.07 -4.03
N PRO A 18 -1.05 -6.89 -4.18
CA PRO A 18 -0.91 -8.10 -3.40
C PRO A 18 -0.89 -7.75 -1.90
N SER A 19 -1.64 -8.51 -1.12
CA SER A 19 -1.70 -8.38 0.34
C SER A 19 -0.90 -9.49 1.01
N VAL A 20 -0.40 -9.17 2.19
CA VAL A 20 0.32 -10.10 3.07
C VAL A 20 -0.63 -10.48 4.20
N VAL A 21 -0.57 -11.74 4.64
CA VAL A 21 -1.38 -12.21 5.76
C VAL A 21 -0.71 -11.82 7.07
N TYR A 22 -1.43 -11.09 7.91
CA TYR A 22 -0.98 -10.69 9.25
C TYR A 22 -1.66 -11.55 10.30
N LYS A 23 -1.02 -11.76 11.42
CA LYS A 23 -1.64 -12.35 12.61
C LYS A 23 -1.93 -11.25 13.62
N ILE A 24 -3.18 -11.14 14.02
CA ILE A 24 -3.63 -10.17 15.02
C ILE A 24 -3.91 -10.91 16.32
N HIS A 25 -3.19 -10.55 17.34
CA HIS A 25 -3.42 -11.03 18.71
C HIS A 25 -4.37 -10.07 19.40
N LEU A 26 -5.51 -10.59 19.85
CA LEU A 26 -6.52 -9.82 20.54
C LEU A 26 -6.29 -9.88 22.05
N THR A 27 -6.78 -8.87 22.75
CA THR A 27 -6.70 -8.76 24.23
C THR A 27 -7.41 -9.88 24.97
N ASP A 28 -8.30 -10.63 24.32
CA ASP A 28 -8.97 -11.81 24.85
C ASP A 28 -8.15 -13.11 24.68
N GLY A 29 -6.95 -13.03 24.11
CA GLY A 29 -6.06 -14.15 23.83
C GLY A 29 -6.35 -14.87 22.50
N THR A 30 -7.33 -14.42 21.73
CA THR A 30 -7.64 -14.99 20.42
C THR A 30 -6.65 -14.48 19.37
N VAL A 31 -6.21 -15.36 18.46
CA VAL A 31 -5.38 -15.02 17.31
C VAL A 31 -6.21 -15.13 16.06
N MET A 32 -6.26 -14.07 15.26
CA MET A 32 -6.95 -14.06 13.97
C MET A 32 -5.98 -13.75 12.83
N GLU A 33 -6.21 -14.35 11.68
CA GLU A 33 -5.49 -14.04 10.46
C GLU A 33 -6.21 -12.93 9.69
N LEU A 34 -5.48 -11.87 9.37
CA LEU A 34 -5.98 -10.74 8.60
C LEU A 34 -5.49 -10.83 7.15
N TYR A 35 -6.41 -11.09 6.24
CA TYR A 35 -6.18 -11.13 4.79
C TYR A 35 -6.48 -9.80 4.11
N ASN A 36 -7.47 -9.07 4.62
CA ASN A 36 -7.92 -7.81 4.06
C ASN A 36 -7.87 -6.72 5.14
N PRO A 37 -7.24 -5.57 4.87
CA PRO A 37 -7.20 -4.45 5.83
C PRO A 37 -8.59 -3.95 6.28
N VAL A 38 -9.64 -4.22 5.49
CA VAL A 38 -11.01 -3.83 5.83
C VAL A 38 -11.52 -4.58 7.07
N ASP A 39 -11.14 -5.85 7.20
CA ASP A 39 -11.59 -6.74 8.29
C ASP A 39 -10.81 -6.52 9.59
N MET A 40 -9.97 -5.49 9.64
CA MET A 40 -9.20 -5.15 10.84
C MET A 40 -10.14 -4.82 12.01
N PRO A 41 -9.99 -5.51 13.16
CA PRO A 41 -10.79 -5.24 14.34
C PRO A 41 -10.50 -3.86 14.94
N ASP A 42 -11.35 -3.44 15.89
CA ASP A 42 -11.15 -2.19 16.61
C ASP A 42 -9.76 -2.18 17.28
N PRO A 43 -8.96 -1.11 17.09
CA PRO A 43 -7.62 -0.98 17.68
C PRO A 43 -7.57 -1.20 19.20
N VAL A 44 -8.66 -0.91 19.92
CA VAL A 44 -8.75 -1.11 21.38
C VAL A 44 -8.71 -2.60 21.77
N ARG A 45 -9.13 -3.49 20.86
CA ARG A 45 -9.15 -4.94 21.07
C ARG A 45 -7.87 -5.64 20.64
N ILE A 46 -6.96 -4.92 20.00
CA ILE A 46 -5.70 -5.47 19.50
C ILE A 46 -4.64 -5.33 20.59
N ASP A 47 -4.00 -6.44 20.93
CA ASP A 47 -2.83 -6.49 21.80
C ASP A 47 -1.58 -6.16 20.99
N HIS A 48 -1.26 -7.00 19.99
CA HIS A 48 -0.17 -6.77 19.06
C HIS A 48 -0.47 -7.40 17.68
N ILE A 49 0.30 -7.00 16.68
CA ILE A 49 0.20 -7.52 15.31
C ILE A 49 1.53 -8.13 14.92
N GLU A 50 1.48 -9.35 14.41
CA GLU A 50 2.64 -10.01 13.81
C GLU A 50 2.60 -9.92 12.28
N GLU A 51 3.75 -9.56 11.71
CA GLU A 51 3.97 -9.55 10.27
C GLU A 51 4.89 -10.71 9.85
N PRO A 52 4.67 -11.34 8.68
CA PRO A 52 5.57 -12.39 8.21
C PRO A 52 6.90 -11.79 7.74
N TRP A 53 7.96 -12.43 8.16
CA TRP A 53 9.33 -12.14 7.74
C TRP A 53 9.85 -13.23 6.83
N ILE A 54 10.68 -12.82 5.88
CA ILE A 54 11.36 -13.70 4.94
C ILE A 54 12.86 -13.68 5.20
N LYS A 55 13.47 -14.80 4.91
CA LYS A 55 14.91 -14.91 4.76
C LYS A 55 15.24 -14.87 3.28
N ALA A 56 15.91 -13.80 2.88
CA ALA A 56 16.25 -13.50 1.51
C ALA A 56 17.74 -13.73 1.25
N THR A 57 18.05 -14.38 0.15
CA THR A 57 19.42 -14.54 -0.35
C THR A 57 19.59 -13.72 -1.62
N ILE A 58 20.50 -12.77 -1.60
CA ILE A 58 20.79 -11.86 -2.72
C ILE A 58 22.21 -12.11 -3.19
N LEU A 59 22.38 -12.42 -4.47
CA LEU A 59 23.67 -12.54 -5.09
C LEU A 59 23.90 -11.38 -6.04
N VAL A 60 24.97 -10.61 -5.84
CA VAL A 60 25.23 -9.37 -6.58
C VAL A 60 26.74 -9.18 -6.80
N PRO A 61 27.17 -8.59 -7.95
CA PRO A 61 28.54 -8.17 -8.13
C PRO A 61 28.96 -7.13 -7.10
N ASP A 62 30.22 -7.17 -6.65
CA ASP A 62 30.74 -6.30 -5.59
C ASP A 62 30.54 -4.79 -5.85
N GLU A 63 30.63 -4.37 -7.11
CA GLU A 63 30.40 -2.97 -7.52
C GLU A 63 29.01 -2.40 -7.14
N TYR A 64 28.00 -3.25 -7.00
CA TYR A 64 26.63 -2.84 -6.63
C TYR A 64 26.27 -3.15 -5.19
N LEU A 65 27.19 -3.75 -4.42
CA LEU A 65 26.96 -4.19 -3.05
C LEU A 65 26.42 -3.07 -2.15
N GLY A 66 27.07 -1.91 -2.16
CA GLY A 66 26.67 -0.77 -1.33
C GLY A 66 25.25 -0.27 -1.64
N SER A 67 24.85 -0.25 -2.91
CA SER A 67 23.50 0.14 -3.30
C SER A 67 22.44 -0.85 -2.85
N VAL A 68 22.77 -2.14 -2.88
CA VAL A 68 21.86 -3.21 -2.42
C VAL A 68 21.75 -3.23 -0.90
N LEU A 69 22.84 -3.02 -0.17
CA LEU A 69 22.82 -2.89 1.30
C LEU A 69 21.88 -1.77 1.72
N LYS A 70 22.05 -0.58 1.14
CA LYS A 70 21.17 0.57 1.41
C LYS A 70 19.71 0.28 1.08
N LEU A 71 19.44 -0.40 -0.05
CA LEU A 71 18.08 -0.80 -0.40
C LEU A 71 17.45 -1.71 0.66
N CYS A 72 18.20 -2.69 1.17
CA CYS A 72 17.72 -3.60 2.21
C CYS A 72 17.48 -2.88 3.54
N GLU A 73 18.36 -1.96 3.94
CA GLU A 73 18.20 -1.12 5.13
C GLU A 73 16.95 -0.22 5.02
N ASP A 74 16.73 0.42 3.88
CA ASP A 74 15.53 1.25 3.61
C ASP A 74 14.23 0.43 3.71
N ARG A 75 14.31 -0.90 3.58
CA ARG A 75 13.20 -1.86 3.70
C ARG A 75 13.11 -2.54 5.06
N ARG A 76 13.73 -1.99 6.08
CA ARG A 76 13.78 -2.56 7.45
C ARG A 76 14.48 -3.92 7.51
N GLY A 77 15.39 -4.17 6.56
CA GLY A 77 16.12 -5.43 6.51
C GLY A 77 17.16 -5.52 7.61
N VAL A 78 17.31 -6.73 8.14
CA VAL A 78 18.35 -7.09 9.10
C VAL A 78 19.33 -8.02 8.40
N GLN A 79 20.58 -7.59 8.31
CA GLN A 79 21.64 -8.42 7.72
C GLN A 79 22.00 -9.58 8.65
N GLU A 80 21.91 -10.81 8.15
CA GLU A 80 22.36 -11.99 8.87
C GLU A 80 23.78 -12.40 8.48
N ASN A 81 24.07 -12.37 7.19
CA ASN A 81 25.38 -12.82 6.68
C ASN A 81 25.77 -12.09 5.41
N LEU A 82 27.08 -11.97 5.21
CA LEU A 82 27.70 -11.51 3.97
C LEU A 82 28.90 -12.42 3.68
N THR A 83 28.84 -13.10 2.56
CA THR A 83 29.92 -13.97 2.09
C THR A 83 30.23 -13.66 0.63
N TYR A 84 31.38 -14.10 0.17
CA TYR A 84 31.78 -13.93 -1.22
C TYR A 84 31.84 -15.27 -1.92
N ALA A 85 31.21 -15.36 -3.08
CA ALA A 85 31.29 -16.51 -3.98
C ALA A 85 32.00 -16.06 -5.28
N GLY A 86 33.31 -16.19 -5.31
CA GLY A 86 34.16 -15.66 -6.37
C GLY A 86 34.13 -14.12 -6.40
N SER A 87 33.70 -13.52 -7.52
CA SER A 87 33.59 -12.07 -7.69
C SER A 87 32.21 -11.51 -7.30
N ARG A 88 31.34 -12.32 -6.69
CA ARG A 88 30.02 -11.92 -6.29
C ARG A 88 29.86 -11.96 -4.78
N ALA A 89 29.23 -10.94 -4.23
CA ALA A 89 28.78 -10.93 -2.84
C ALA A 89 27.46 -11.69 -2.72
N MET A 90 27.36 -12.56 -1.74
CA MET A 90 26.15 -13.25 -1.33
C MET A 90 25.69 -12.68 0.01
N LEU A 91 24.57 -12.03 0.00
CA LEU A 91 23.92 -11.39 1.14
C LEU A 91 22.78 -12.26 1.64
N VAL A 92 22.70 -12.46 2.93
CA VAL A 92 21.54 -13.06 3.59
C VAL A 92 20.89 -12.02 4.49
N TYR A 93 19.65 -11.69 4.19
CA TYR A 93 18.87 -10.68 4.91
C TYR A 93 17.56 -11.25 5.42
N LYS A 94 17.15 -10.80 6.60
CA LYS A 94 15.77 -10.90 7.04
C LYS A 94 15.02 -9.63 6.65
N LEU A 95 13.88 -9.76 6.00
CA LEU A 95 13.07 -8.65 5.50
C LEU A 95 11.60 -8.92 5.81
N PRO A 96 10.83 -7.89 6.19
CA PRO A 96 9.37 -8.02 6.25
C PRO A 96 8.80 -8.27 4.86
N LEU A 97 7.96 -9.29 4.70
CA LEU A 97 7.40 -9.67 3.41
C LEU A 97 6.64 -8.50 2.75
N ASN A 98 5.94 -7.69 3.54
CA ASN A 98 5.19 -6.54 3.05
C ASN A 98 6.07 -5.46 2.38
N GLU A 99 7.34 -5.35 2.76
CA GLU A 99 8.27 -4.40 2.12
C GLU A 99 8.85 -4.94 0.80
N VAL A 100 8.71 -6.24 0.55
CA VAL A 100 9.28 -6.93 -0.62
C VAL A 100 8.26 -7.08 -1.74
N VAL A 101 7.00 -7.37 -1.41
CA VAL A 101 5.96 -7.77 -2.36
C VAL A 101 5.68 -6.70 -3.43
N PHE A 102 5.83 -5.40 -3.12
CA PHE A 102 5.43 -4.34 -4.05
C PHE A 102 6.48 -4.05 -5.13
N ASP A 103 7.61 -3.47 -4.76
CA ASP A 103 8.55 -2.88 -5.72
C ASP A 103 10.02 -3.23 -5.43
N PHE A 104 10.27 -4.08 -4.45
CA PHE A 104 11.63 -4.42 -4.04
C PHE A 104 12.43 -5.07 -5.17
N TYR A 105 11.82 -6.03 -5.87
CA TYR A 105 12.49 -6.75 -6.96
C TYR A 105 12.87 -5.81 -8.10
N ASP A 106 11.96 -4.93 -8.50
CA ASP A 106 12.22 -3.96 -9.58
C ASP A 106 13.31 -2.97 -9.18
N ARG A 107 13.30 -2.51 -7.93
CA ARG A 107 14.36 -1.65 -7.40
C ARG A 107 15.69 -2.37 -7.31
N LEU A 108 15.69 -3.62 -6.84
CA LEU A 108 16.89 -4.45 -6.76
C LEU A 108 17.53 -4.61 -8.16
N LYS A 109 16.72 -4.90 -9.16
CA LYS A 109 17.17 -4.98 -10.56
C LYS A 109 17.68 -3.63 -11.07
N SER A 110 16.99 -2.57 -10.75
CA SER A 110 17.38 -1.21 -11.16
C SER A 110 18.75 -0.81 -10.56
N VAL A 111 18.95 -0.96 -9.24
CA VAL A 111 20.20 -0.56 -8.58
C VAL A 111 21.38 -1.44 -8.92
N SER A 112 21.14 -2.68 -9.35
CA SER A 112 22.16 -3.65 -9.77
C SER A 112 22.31 -3.78 -11.27
N ARG A 113 21.66 -2.93 -12.05
CA ARG A 113 21.60 -3.00 -13.53
C ARG A 113 21.21 -4.39 -14.07
N GLY A 114 20.33 -5.07 -13.33
CA GLY A 114 19.85 -6.41 -13.68
C GLY A 114 20.73 -7.56 -13.20
N TYR A 115 21.91 -7.31 -12.64
CA TYR A 115 22.85 -8.36 -12.27
C TYR A 115 22.54 -9.07 -10.95
N ALA A 116 21.74 -8.47 -10.05
CA ALA A 116 21.36 -9.12 -8.80
C ALA A 116 20.39 -10.28 -9.04
N SER A 117 20.60 -11.40 -8.38
CA SER A 117 19.60 -12.46 -8.21
C SER A 117 19.03 -12.40 -6.80
N PHE A 118 17.78 -12.79 -6.67
CA PHE A 118 17.02 -12.74 -5.43
C PHE A 118 16.20 -14.01 -5.28
N ASP A 119 16.38 -14.65 -4.16
CA ASP A 119 15.60 -15.80 -3.73
C ASP A 119 15.20 -15.63 -2.28
N TYR A 120 14.02 -16.10 -1.88
CA TYR A 120 13.55 -15.98 -0.52
C TYR A 120 12.62 -17.12 -0.11
N HIS A 121 12.54 -17.35 1.18
CA HIS A 121 11.53 -18.21 1.80
C HIS A 121 10.97 -17.54 3.04
N ILE A 122 9.73 -17.89 3.39
CA ILE A 122 9.09 -17.40 4.62
C ILE A 122 9.82 -18.03 5.80
N ASP A 123 10.26 -17.21 6.74
CA ASP A 123 11.00 -17.65 7.92
C ASP A 123 10.05 -17.75 9.13
N ASN A 124 9.60 -16.64 9.65
CA ASN A 124 8.77 -16.58 10.85
C ASN A 124 7.83 -15.37 10.82
N TYR A 125 6.95 -15.30 11.81
CA TYR A 125 6.17 -14.10 12.13
C TYR A 125 6.85 -13.34 13.25
N GLN A 126 6.89 -12.03 13.16
CA GLN A 126 7.48 -11.16 14.18
C GLN A 126 6.52 -10.00 14.45
N GLU A 127 6.49 -9.57 15.71
CA GLU A 127 5.74 -8.38 16.11
C GLU A 127 6.23 -7.15 15.35
N GLY A 128 5.29 -6.36 14.82
CA GLY A 128 5.57 -5.15 14.07
C GLY A 128 4.57 -4.05 14.38
N ASP A 129 5.04 -2.80 14.44
CA ASP A 129 4.17 -1.63 14.57
C ASP A 129 3.48 -1.32 13.23
N VAL A 130 2.54 -2.18 12.87
CA VAL A 130 1.79 -2.10 11.62
C VAL A 130 0.43 -1.47 11.88
N VAL A 131 0.04 -0.55 11.01
CA VAL A 131 -1.24 0.18 11.12
C VAL A 131 -2.01 0.13 9.81
N LYS A 132 -3.33 0.20 9.90
CA LYS A 132 -4.20 0.35 8.74
C LYS A 132 -4.14 1.80 8.24
N LEU A 133 -3.69 1.98 7.02
CA LEU A 133 -3.77 3.23 6.29
C LEU A 133 -5.05 3.22 5.44
N ALA A 134 -6.02 4.05 5.80
CA ALA A 134 -7.25 4.21 5.05
C ALA A 134 -7.16 5.42 4.13
N ILE A 135 -7.69 5.29 2.91
CA ILE A 135 -7.83 6.40 1.96
C ILE A 135 -9.28 6.83 1.94
N LEU A 136 -9.50 8.13 2.10
CA LEU A 136 -10.83 8.72 2.03
C LEU A 136 -10.92 9.65 0.82
N VAL A 137 -12.04 9.59 0.12
CA VAL A 137 -12.36 10.47 -0.98
C VAL A 137 -13.63 11.25 -0.60
N ASN A 138 -13.52 12.56 -0.48
CA ASN A 138 -14.57 13.44 0.03
C ASN A 138 -15.11 13.06 1.43
N GLY A 139 -14.30 12.39 2.23
CA GLY A 139 -14.67 11.93 3.57
C GLY A 139 -15.13 10.47 3.62
N ASP A 140 -15.45 9.87 2.49
CA ASP A 140 -15.89 8.48 2.41
C ASP A 140 -14.67 7.53 2.26
N PRO A 141 -14.57 6.46 3.05
CA PRO A 141 -13.47 5.51 2.95
C PRO A 141 -13.56 4.68 1.66
N VAL A 142 -12.42 4.47 1.02
CA VAL A 142 -12.29 3.61 -0.16
C VAL A 142 -11.55 2.35 0.24
N ASP A 143 -12.27 1.31 0.51
CA ASP A 143 -11.74 0.05 1.05
C ASP A 143 -10.70 -0.60 0.15
N ALA A 144 -10.89 -0.54 -1.16
CA ALA A 144 -9.95 -1.09 -2.14
C ALA A 144 -8.55 -0.42 -2.13
N LEU A 145 -8.44 0.77 -1.54
CA LEU A 145 -7.18 1.52 -1.40
C LEU A 145 -6.59 1.43 0.02
N SER A 146 -7.30 0.78 0.95
CA SER A 146 -6.80 0.55 2.30
C SER A 146 -5.65 -0.45 2.29
N MET A 147 -4.61 -0.19 3.07
CA MET A 147 -3.44 -1.05 3.14
C MET A 147 -2.86 -1.10 4.55
N MET A 148 -2.17 -2.20 4.85
CA MET A 148 -1.37 -2.32 6.06
C MET A 148 0.03 -1.76 5.80
N VAL A 149 0.49 -0.86 6.65
CA VAL A 149 1.80 -0.22 6.54
C VAL A 149 2.46 -0.09 7.90
N HIS A 150 3.78 -0.13 7.93
CA HIS A 150 4.51 0.18 9.16
C HIS A 150 4.32 1.66 9.52
N ARG A 151 4.07 1.96 10.81
CA ARG A 151 3.73 3.30 11.31
C ARG A 151 4.75 4.36 10.88
N ALA A 152 6.04 4.07 10.96
CA ALA A 152 7.10 5.01 10.56
C ALA A 152 7.03 5.44 9.08
N LYS A 153 6.47 4.59 8.21
CA LYS A 153 6.36 4.87 6.76
C LYS A 153 4.96 5.29 6.33
N ALA A 154 4.00 5.28 7.24
CA ALA A 154 2.60 5.53 6.93
C ALA A 154 2.36 6.93 6.37
N GLU A 155 3.00 7.96 6.93
CA GLU A 155 2.86 9.33 6.45
C GLU A 155 3.42 9.49 5.03
N SER A 156 4.64 9.02 4.78
CA SER A 156 5.29 9.15 3.47
C SER A 156 4.54 8.37 2.39
N ARG A 157 4.09 7.15 2.69
CA ARG A 157 3.27 6.34 1.77
C ARG A 157 1.89 6.95 1.54
N GLY A 158 1.23 7.43 2.61
CA GLY A 158 -0.06 8.09 2.51
C GLY A 158 0.00 9.35 1.65
N ARG A 159 1.03 10.18 1.84
CA ARG A 159 1.25 11.38 1.03
C ARG A 159 1.53 11.05 -0.44
N ALA A 160 2.41 10.10 -0.71
CA ALA A 160 2.72 9.67 -2.08
C ALA A 160 1.47 9.13 -2.80
N LEU A 161 0.65 8.34 -2.10
CA LEU A 161 -0.59 7.81 -2.66
C LEU A 161 -1.62 8.92 -2.93
N CYS A 162 -1.80 9.89 -2.01
CA CYS A 162 -2.68 11.02 -2.23
C CYS A 162 -2.26 11.87 -3.44
N VAL A 163 -0.95 12.12 -3.62
CA VAL A 163 -0.40 12.84 -4.78
C VAL A 163 -0.70 12.06 -6.07
N LYS A 164 -0.43 10.76 -6.09
CA LYS A 164 -0.67 9.92 -7.25
C LYS A 164 -2.18 9.84 -7.61
N LEU A 165 -3.05 9.74 -6.62
CA LEU A 165 -4.49 9.77 -6.85
C LEU A 165 -4.96 11.12 -7.41
N LYS A 166 -4.38 12.23 -6.93
CA LYS A 166 -4.66 13.56 -7.47
C LYS A 166 -4.27 13.71 -8.95
N GLU A 167 -3.21 13.04 -9.39
CA GLU A 167 -2.77 13.04 -10.78
C GLU A 167 -3.66 12.14 -11.67
N LEU A 168 -4.12 11.02 -11.12
CA LEU A 168 -4.89 10.02 -11.88
C LEU A 168 -6.39 10.34 -11.94
N ILE A 169 -6.96 10.93 -10.90
CA ILE A 169 -8.38 11.26 -10.85
C ILE A 169 -8.62 12.53 -11.66
N PRO A 170 -9.44 12.50 -12.72
CA PRO A 170 -9.74 13.68 -13.52
C PRO A 170 -10.49 14.73 -12.70
N GLN A 171 -10.25 16.00 -13.02
CA GLN A 171 -10.97 17.11 -12.41
C GLN A 171 -12.47 17.02 -12.71
N GLN A 172 -13.28 17.23 -11.71
CA GLN A 172 -14.74 17.25 -11.78
C GLN A 172 -15.27 18.69 -11.64
N LEU A 173 -16.58 18.88 -11.68
CA LEU A 173 -17.21 20.20 -11.50
C LEU A 173 -17.19 20.71 -10.04
N PHE A 174 -16.70 19.88 -9.11
CA PHE A 174 -16.53 20.20 -7.70
C PHE A 174 -15.14 19.78 -7.23
N LYS A 175 -14.73 20.28 -6.07
CA LYS A 175 -13.46 19.91 -5.45
C LYS A 175 -13.53 18.51 -4.84
N ILE A 176 -12.52 17.71 -5.07
CA ILE A 176 -12.38 16.38 -4.47
C ILE A 176 -11.25 16.42 -3.45
N ALA A 177 -11.54 16.06 -2.22
CA ALA A 177 -10.56 15.91 -1.17
C ALA A 177 -10.12 14.44 -1.10
N VAL A 178 -8.84 14.18 -1.33
CA VAL A 178 -8.22 12.87 -1.14
C VAL A 178 -7.41 12.93 0.15
N GLN A 179 -7.68 12.02 1.08
CA GLN A 179 -7.07 12.04 2.40
C GLN A 179 -6.57 10.64 2.76
N ALA A 180 -5.42 10.58 3.44
CA ALA A 180 -4.92 9.38 4.05
C ALA A 180 -5.07 9.49 5.57
N ALA A 181 -5.62 8.47 6.21
CA ALA A 181 -5.92 8.47 7.63
C ALA A 181 -5.47 7.17 8.32
N ILE A 182 -5.10 7.29 9.60
CA ILE A 182 -4.80 6.18 10.49
C ILE A 182 -5.70 6.33 11.71
N GLY A 183 -6.53 5.31 12.01
CA GLY A 183 -7.43 5.32 13.16
C GLY A 183 -8.34 6.56 13.20
N GLY A 184 -8.82 7.03 12.03
CA GLY A 184 -9.64 8.22 11.90
C GLY A 184 -8.88 9.56 11.87
N LYS A 185 -7.58 9.58 12.21
CA LYS A 185 -6.76 10.80 12.15
C LYS A 185 -6.17 10.97 10.75
N VAL A 186 -6.48 12.08 10.08
CA VAL A 186 -5.90 12.43 8.77
C VAL A 186 -4.43 12.79 8.93
N ILE A 187 -3.55 12.09 8.19
CA ILE A 187 -2.10 12.29 8.19
C ILE A 187 -1.59 12.96 6.92
N ALA A 188 -2.31 12.82 5.81
CA ALA A 188 -2.00 13.49 4.55
C ALA A 188 -3.30 13.87 3.84
N ARG A 189 -3.26 14.98 3.10
CA ARG A 189 -4.41 15.48 2.33
C ARG A 189 -3.94 16.14 1.07
N GLU A 190 -4.59 15.81 -0.04
CA GLU A 190 -4.49 16.50 -1.31
C GLU A 190 -5.87 16.92 -1.79
N THR A 191 -5.94 17.96 -2.58
CA THR A 191 -7.21 18.46 -3.11
C THR A 191 -7.09 18.57 -4.62
N ILE A 192 -8.05 17.96 -5.32
CA ILE A 192 -8.23 18.10 -6.76
C ILE A 192 -9.15 19.29 -6.97
N SER A 193 -8.67 20.30 -7.69
CA SER A 193 -9.45 21.51 -7.98
C SER A 193 -10.59 21.19 -8.94
N ALA A 194 -11.70 21.95 -8.82
CA ALA A 194 -12.79 21.85 -9.76
C ALA A 194 -12.34 22.33 -11.16
N LEU A 195 -12.86 21.67 -12.21
CA LEU A 195 -12.56 21.97 -13.62
C LEU A 195 -12.95 23.41 -14.00
N ARG A 196 -14.02 23.91 -13.38
CA ARG A 196 -14.48 25.28 -13.50
C ARG A 196 -14.77 25.83 -12.12
N LYS A 197 -15.42 27.02 -12.06
CA LYS A 197 -15.89 27.59 -10.81
C LYS A 197 -16.73 26.54 -10.07
N ASP A 198 -16.36 26.21 -8.83
CA ASP A 198 -17.02 25.21 -8.02
C ASP A 198 -18.52 25.54 -7.89
N VAL A 199 -19.37 24.81 -8.61
CA VAL A 199 -20.84 25.06 -8.67
C VAL A 199 -21.48 24.74 -7.32
N THR A 200 -20.83 23.89 -6.49
CA THR A 200 -21.35 23.52 -5.17
C THR A 200 -21.02 24.54 -4.09
N ALA A 201 -19.95 25.33 -4.26
CA ALA A 201 -19.55 26.38 -3.31
C ALA A 201 -20.51 27.57 -3.29
N LYS A 202 -21.22 27.83 -4.40
CA LYS A 202 -22.13 28.96 -4.55
C LYS A 202 -23.62 28.64 -4.32
N CYS A 203 -23.94 27.45 -3.86
CA CYS A 203 -25.31 27.14 -3.48
C CYS A 203 -25.65 27.91 -2.20
N TYR A 204 -26.17 29.12 -2.38
CA TYR A 204 -26.73 29.94 -1.30
C TYR A 204 -27.78 29.16 -0.56
N GLY A 205 -27.73 29.18 0.78
CA GLY A 205 -28.87 28.85 1.63
C GLY A 205 -29.31 27.38 1.63
N GLY A 206 -28.41 26.43 1.28
CA GLY A 206 -28.67 25.05 1.67
C GLY A 206 -29.57 24.24 0.76
N ASP A 207 -29.62 24.50 -0.56
CA ASP A 207 -30.28 23.58 -1.49
C ASP A 207 -29.51 22.27 -1.65
N ILE A 208 -29.62 21.42 -0.62
CA ILE A 208 -29.04 20.08 -0.52
C ILE A 208 -29.51 19.21 -1.69
N THR A 209 -30.75 19.42 -2.16
CA THR A 209 -31.36 18.66 -3.26
C THR A 209 -30.64 18.92 -4.59
N ARG A 210 -30.26 20.16 -4.86
CA ARG A 210 -29.51 20.53 -6.07
C ARG A 210 -28.09 20.01 -6.02
N LYS A 211 -27.45 20.07 -4.86
CA LYS A 211 -26.11 19.47 -4.64
C LYS A 211 -26.13 17.96 -4.90
N ARG A 212 -27.11 17.25 -4.34
CA ARG A 212 -27.27 15.81 -4.54
C ARG A 212 -27.48 15.46 -6.01
N LYS A 213 -28.39 16.15 -6.71
CA LYS A 213 -28.63 15.95 -8.16
C LYS A 213 -27.38 16.23 -9.02
N LEU A 214 -26.54 17.19 -8.64
CA LEU A 214 -25.29 17.46 -9.35
C LEU A 214 -24.23 16.37 -9.10
N LEU A 215 -24.19 15.79 -7.90
CA LEU A 215 -23.32 14.70 -7.55
C LEU A 215 -23.75 13.38 -8.18
N GLU A 216 -25.06 13.13 -8.28
CA GLU A 216 -25.65 11.92 -8.90
C GLU A 216 -25.45 11.88 -10.43
N LYS A 217 -25.22 13.03 -11.08
CA LYS A 217 -24.97 13.12 -12.53
C LYS A 217 -23.50 12.89 -12.91
N GLN A 218 -22.61 12.70 -11.97
CA GLN A 218 -21.17 12.45 -12.13
C GLN A 218 -20.78 11.06 -11.67
#